data_27f0ed0eda092645bbe87b23680b488d
#
_entry.id   27f0ed0eda092645bbe87b23680b488d
#
_cell.length_a   1.000
_cell.length_b   1.000
_cell.length_c   1.000
_cell.angle_alpha   90.00
_cell.angle_beta   90.00
_cell.angle_gamma   90.00
#
_symmetry.space_group_name_H-M   'P 1'
#
loop_
_entity.id
_entity.type
_entity.pdbx_description
1 polymer ?
#
loop_
_entity_poly.entity_id
_entity_poly.type
_entity_poly.pdbx_seq_one_letter_code
_entity_poly.pdbx_strand_id
1 'polypeptide(L)'
;MFLLRKLRSFSVSQHVLELVYRGLIESILSFNISTWYGHLTVKQKTKLNRTVNIASKLIGREQKQLSTLYNSAVKRKASQIFNDSVHPLNCELQKLPSGRRIKVPLARKNVFKKSFIPSAVAVLNASMK
;
A
#
# COMPACT_ATOMS: atom_id res chain seq x y z
N MET A 1 13.91 11.24 9.80
CA MET A 1 13.97 12.64 9.26
C MET A 1 15.22 13.40 9.62
N PHE A 2 15.86 13.12 10.75
CA PHE A 2 17.14 13.76 11.12
C PHE A 2 18.22 13.57 10.03
N LEU A 3 18.43 12.34 9.57
CA LEU A 3 19.44 12.03 8.54
C LEU A 3 19.21 12.82 7.24
N LEU A 4 17.99 12.89 6.73
CA LEU A 4 17.68 13.66 5.52
C LEU A 4 17.95 15.16 5.69
N ARG A 5 17.62 15.72 6.85
CA ARG A 5 17.92 17.13 7.17
C ARG A 5 19.42 17.38 7.20
N LYS A 6 20.17 16.47 7.81
CA LYS A 6 21.63 16.56 7.91
C LYS A 6 22.28 16.46 6.53
N LEU A 7 21.86 15.50 5.71
CA LEU A 7 22.36 15.37 4.33
C LEU A 7 22.03 16.60 3.48
N ARG A 8 20.83 17.18 3.65
CA ARG A 8 20.46 18.40 2.96
C ARG A 8 21.34 19.58 3.40
N SER A 9 21.71 19.69 4.68
CA SER A 9 22.59 20.75 5.17
C SER A 9 24.02 20.68 4.60
N PHE A 10 24.44 19.50 4.14
CA PHE A 10 25.70 19.29 3.42
C PHE A 10 25.59 19.49 1.89
N SER A 11 24.49 20.07 1.43
CA SER A 11 24.25 20.32 -0.01
C SER A 11 24.33 19.07 -0.88
N VAL A 12 23.96 17.93 -0.33
CA VAL A 12 23.88 16.67 -1.10
C VAL A 12 22.82 16.79 -2.18
N SER A 13 23.10 16.21 -3.37
CA SER A 13 22.19 16.30 -4.51
C SER A 13 20.81 15.70 -4.23
N GLN A 14 19.78 16.26 -4.86
CA GLN A 14 18.39 15.82 -4.72
C GLN A 14 18.22 14.33 -5.01
N HIS A 15 18.93 13.82 -6.01
CA HIS A 15 18.89 12.42 -6.40
C HIS A 15 19.35 11.49 -5.26
N VAL A 16 20.45 11.85 -4.59
CA VAL A 16 20.98 11.08 -3.46
C VAL A 16 20.03 11.15 -2.28
N LEU A 17 19.44 12.32 -1.98
CA LEU A 17 18.41 12.43 -0.93
C LEU A 17 17.19 11.53 -1.21
N GLU A 18 16.76 11.44 -2.46
CA GLU A 18 15.67 10.54 -2.87
C GLU A 18 16.05 9.07 -2.71
N LEU A 19 17.26 8.67 -3.07
CA LEU A 19 17.77 7.30 -2.88
C LEU A 19 17.80 6.92 -1.39
N VAL A 20 18.29 7.82 -0.54
CA VAL A 20 18.31 7.61 0.92
C VAL A 20 16.89 7.49 1.47
N TYR A 21 15.97 8.34 1.05
CA TYR A 21 14.57 8.26 1.44
C TYR A 21 13.95 6.91 1.05
N ARG A 22 14.11 6.50 -0.20
CA ARG A 22 13.56 5.24 -0.70
C ARG A 22 14.16 4.02 0.00
N GLY A 23 15.47 4.03 0.20
CA GLY A 23 16.18 2.90 0.82
C GLY A 23 15.90 2.74 2.31
N LEU A 24 15.77 3.83 3.07
CA LEU A 24 15.67 3.79 4.52
C LEU A 24 14.25 4.05 5.05
N ILE A 25 13.49 4.92 4.43
CA ILE A 25 12.19 5.36 4.96
C ILE A 25 11.05 4.70 4.20
N GLU A 26 10.99 4.87 2.89
CA GLU A 26 9.92 4.30 2.07
C GLU A 26 9.92 2.77 2.13
N SER A 27 11.09 2.13 2.14
CA SER A 27 11.21 0.67 2.24
C SER A 27 10.58 0.13 3.53
N ILE A 28 10.79 0.79 4.66
CA ILE A 28 10.19 0.40 5.95
C ILE A 28 8.68 0.65 5.93
N LEU A 29 8.24 1.83 5.45
CA LEU A 29 6.83 2.19 5.38
C LEU A 29 6.03 1.34 4.39
N SER A 30 6.65 0.90 3.31
CA SER A 30 6.00 0.04 2.31
C SER A 30 6.11 -1.45 2.61
N PHE A 31 6.95 -1.84 3.58
CA PHE A 31 7.11 -3.24 3.95
C PHE A 31 5.76 -3.84 4.36
N ASN A 32 5.33 -4.86 3.62
CA ASN A 32 4.06 -5.57 3.80
C ASN A 32 2.84 -4.64 4.01
N ILE A 33 2.82 -3.48 3.36
CA ILE A 33 1.79 -2.44 3.51
C ILE A 33 0.37 -2.96 3.23
N SER A 34 0.23 -3.96 2.37
CA SER A 34 -1.05 -4.58 2.02
C SER A 34 -1.75 -5.26 3.20
N THR A 35 -1.04 -5.60 4.27
CA THR A 35 -1.62 -6.26 5.45
C THR A 35 -1.99 -5.29 6.56
N TRP A 36 -1.16 -4.31 6.86
CA TRP A 36 -1.36 -3.46 8.04
C TRP A 36 -2.04 -2.12 7.75
N TYR A 37 -1.85 -1.53 6.58
CA TYR A 37 -2.34 -0.17 6.28
C TYR A 37 -3.88 -0.05 6.32
N GLY A 38 -4.60 -1.10 5.90
CA GLY A 38 -6.05 -1.13 5.93
C GLY A 38 -6.64 -0.99 7.34
N HIS A 39 -5.94 -1.48 8.35
CA HIS A 39 -6.39 -1.45 9.75
C HIS A 39 -6.16 -0.12 10.46
N LEU A 40 -5.36 0.78 9.86
CA LEU A 40 -5.05 2.06 10.47
C LEU A 40 -6.29 2.97 10.57
N THR A 41 -6.36 3.70 11.69
CA THR A 41 -7.32 4.79 11.85
C THR A 41 -6.95 5.98 10.94
N VAL A 42 -7.92 6.86 10.67
CA VAL A 42 -7.67 8.11 9.91
C VAL A 42 -6.55 8.93 10.55
N LYS A 43 -6.56 9.05 11.87
CA LYS A 43 -5.53 9.80 12.63
C LYS A 43 -4.12 9.22 12.42
N GLN A 44 -3.99 7.89 12.40
CA GLN A 44 -2.71 7.22 12.15
C GLN A 44 -2.24 7.43 10.71
N LYS A 45 -3.15 7.30 9.72
CA LYS A 45 -2.84 7.56 8.31
C LYS A 45 -2.37 9.00 8.09
N THR A 46 -3.03 9.97 8.74
CA THR A 46 -2.63 11.38 8.67
C THR A 46 -1.23 11.61 9.25
N LYS A 47 -0.91 10.97 10.38
CA LYS A 47 0.45 11.06 10.96
C LYS A 47 1.52 10.50 10.02
N LEU A 48 1.27 9.35 9.41
CA LEU A 48 2.21 8.74 8.46
C LEU A 48 2.36 9.58 7.18
N ASN A 49 1.27 10.10 6.63
CA ASN A 49 1.32 10.99 5.47
C ASN A 49 2.08 12.30 5.78
N ARG A 50 1.98 12.81 7.01
CA ARG A 50 2.79 13.94 7.45
C ARG A 50 4.29 13.66 7.33
N THR A 51 4.72 12.45 7.68
CA THR A 51 6.13 12.03 7.53
C THR A 51 6.57 12.04 6.06
N VAL A 52 5.75 11.50 5.17
CA VAL A 52 5.99 11.53 3.71
C VAL A 52 6.06 12.96 3.18
N ASN A 53 5.15 13.83 3.62
CA ASN A 53 5.11 15.24 3.21
C ASN A 53 6.34 16.02 3.69
N ILE A 54 6.84 15.76 4.91
CA ILE A 54 8.08 16.34 5.42
C ILE A 54 9.27 15.87 4.54
N ALA A 55 9.32 14.59 4.19
CA ALA A 55 10.36 14.08 3.32
C ALA A 55 10.31 14.74 1.93
N SER A 56 9.12 14.87 1.34
CA SER A 56 8.92 15.56 0.05
C SER A 56 9.48 16.99 0.07
N LYS A 57 9.20 17.73 1.15
CA LYS A 57 9.73 19.09 1.34
C LYS A 57 11.26 19.13 1.51
N LEU A 58 11.83 18.16 2.22
CA LEU A 58 13.27 18.07 2.43
C LEU A 58 14.01 17.71 1.14
N ILE A 59 13.45 16.81 0.34
CA ILE A 59 14.02 16.36 -0.94
C ILE A 59 13.80 17.42 -2.03
N GLY A 60 12.73 18.23 -1.92
CA GLY A 60 12.30 19.17 -2.97
C GLY A 60 11.57 18.50 -4.13
N ARG A 61 11.09 17.27 -3.94
CA ARG A 61 10.33 16.50 -4.93
C ARG A 61 9.20 15.73 -4.24
N GLU A 62 8.04 15.72 -4.87
CA GLU A 62 6.89 14.99 -4.35
C GLU A 62 7.16 13.48 -4.27
N GLN A 63 6.89 12.89 -3.11
CA GLN A 63 7.00 11.46 -2.86
C GLN A 63 5.63 10.80 -2.91
N LYS A 64 5.60 9.52 -3.29
CA LYS A 64 4.35 8.75 -3.39
C LYS A 64 3.66 8.67 -2.03
N GLN A 65 2.37 8.97 -2.01
CA GLN A 65 1.55 8.81 -0.81
C GLN A 65 1.38 7.33 -0.45
N LEU A 66 1.29 7.04 0.85
CA LEU A 66 1.15 5.66 1.34
C LEU A 66 -0.14 4.98 0.85
N SER A 67 -1.21 5.73 0.64
CA SER A 67 -2.45 5.22 0.04
C SER A 67 -2.24 4.66 -1.37
N THR A 68 -1.45 5.36 -2.18
CA THR A 68 -1.09 4.93 -3.55
C THR A 68 -0.23 3.66 -3.50
N LEU A 69 0.77 3.62 -2.61
CA LEU A 69 1.61 2.44 -2.41
C LEU A 69 0.79 1.24 -1.93
N TYR A 70 -0.15 1.46 -1.00
CA TYR A 70 -1.07 0.45 -0.51
C TYR A 70 -1.93 -0.13 -1.64
N ASN A 71 -2.61 0.72 -2.41
CA ASN A 71 -3.47 0.27 -3.50
C ASN A 71 -2.69 -0.51 -4.57
N SER A 72 -1.50 -0.05 -4.92
CA SER A 72 -0.61 -0.74 -5.85
C SER A 72 -0.16 -2.11 -5.32
N ALA A 73 0.20 -2.19 -4.03
CA ALA A 73 0.62 -3.42 -3.39
C ALA A 73 -0.52 -4.44 -3.30
N VAL A 74 -1.73 -3.99 -2.91
CA VAL A 74 -2.93 -4.85 -2.86
C VAL A 74 -3.27 -5.37 -4.25
N LYS A 75 -3.30 -4.50 -5.26
CA LYS A 75 -3.59 -4.89 -6.65
C LYS A 75 -2.60 -5.93 -7.16
N ARG A 76 -1.30 -5.69 -7.00
CA ARG A 76 -0.25 -6.62 -7.43
C ARG A 76 -0.40 -7.98 -6.76
N LYS A 77 -0.51 -8.00 -5.43
CA LYS A 77 -0.62 -9.24 -4.65
C LYS A 77 -1.93 -9.98 -4.95
N ALA A 78 -3.04 -9.26 -5.08
CA ALA A 78 -4.33 -9.84 -5.45
C ALA A 78 -4.29 -10.49 -6.83
N SER A 79 -3.68 -9.83 -7.83
CA SER A 79 -3.52 -10.40 -9.18
C SER A 79 -2.62 -11.62 -9.19
N GLN A 80 -1.54 -11.62 -8.41
CA GLN A 80 -0.66 -12.79 -8.27
C GLN A 80 -1.42 -13.99 -7.70
N ILE A 81 -2.16 -13.80 -6.59
CA ILE A 81 -2.95 -14.86 -5.95
C ILE A 81 -4.05 -15.36 -6.89
N PHE A 82 -4.73 -14.45 -7.59
CA PHE A 82 -5.82 -14.80 -8.50
C PHE A 82 -5.37 -15.64 -9.70
N ASN A 83 -4.17 -15.37 -10.21
CA ASN A 83 -3.59 -16.08 -11.36
C ASN A 83 -2.87 -17.39 -10.98
N ASP A 84 -2.60 -17.60 -9.70
CA ASP A 84 -1.93 -18.79 -9.17
C ASP A 84 -2.96 -19.75 -8.56
N SER A 85 -3.35 -20.78 -9.29
CA SER A 85 -4.33 -21.78 -8.84
C SER A 85 -3.85 -22.65 -7.66
N VAL A 86 -2.54 -22.73 -7.45
CA VAL A 86 -1.94 -23.50 -6.34
C VAL A 86 -1.84 -22.67 -5.05
N HIS A 87 -1.98 -21.37 -5.15
CA HIS A 87 -1.87 -20.49 -3.99
C HIS A 87 -3.00 -20.76 -2.96
N PRO A 88 -2.68 -20.93 -1.65
CA PRO A 88 -3.67 -21.26 -0.62
C PRO A 88 -4.87 -20.29 -0.54
N LEU A 89 -4.66 -19.01 -0.83
CA LEU A 89 -5.71 -17.99 -0.81
C LEU A 89 -6.48 -17.86 -2.13
N ASN A 90 -6.16 -18.65 -3.14
CA ASN A 90 -6.90 -18.61 -4.43
C ASN A 90 -8.36 -18.99 -4.24
N CYS A 91 -8.65 -19.96 -3.35
CA CYS A 91 -10.01 -20.38 -3.02
C CYS A 91 -10.89 -19.26 -2.44
N GLU A 92 -10.30 -18.25 -1.83
CA GLU A 92 -11.04 -17.08 -1.30
C GLU A 92 -11.41 -16.05 -2.38
N LEU A 93 -10.77 -16.13 -3.55
CA LEU A 93 -10.98 -15.22 -4.69
C LEU A 93 -11.82 -15.86 -5.79
N GLN A 94 -12.86 -16.61 -5.41
CA GLN A 94 -13.73 -17.30 -6.37
C GLN A 94 -14.65 -16.34 -7.11
N LYS A 95 -14.81 -16.58 -8.42
CA LYS A 95 -15.78 -15.86 -9.24
C LYS A 95 -17.21 -16.27 -8.89
N LEU A 96 -18.14 -15.35 -9.02
CA LEU A 96 -19.57 -15.65 -9.01
C LEU A 96 -19.94 -16.53 -10.22
N PRO A 97 -21.05 -17.28 -10.17
CA PRO A 97 -21.52 -18.08 -11.30
C PRO A 97 -21.63 -17.31 -12.61
N SER A 98 -21.88 -16.00 -12.55
CA SER A 98 -21.91 -15.10 -13.71
C SER A 98 -20.54 -14.90 -14.38
N GLY A 99 -19.45 -15.31 -13.76
CA GLY A 99 -18.06 -15.11 -14.22
C GLY A 99 -17.56 -13.65 -14.24
N ARG A 100 -18.44 -12.66 -14.00
CA ARG A 100 -18.13 -11.24 -14.16
C ARG A 100 -17.47 -10.60 -12.94
N ARG A 101 -17.66 -11.15 -11.75
CA ARG A 101 -17.15 -10.59 -10.48
C ARG A 101 -16.70 -11.68 -9.53
N ILE A 102 -15.80 -11.30 -8.62
CA ILE A 102 -15.38 -12.15 -7.51
C ILE A 102 -16.40 -12.02 -6.38
N LYS A 103 -16.71 -13.13 -5.72
CA LYS A 103 -17.61 -13.18 -4.56
C LYS A 103 -17.07 -12.31 -3.42
N VAL A 104 -17.87 -11.37 -2.93
CA VAL A 104 -17.50 -10.55 -1.77
C VAL A 104 -17.71 -11.38 -0.50
N PRO A 105 -16.66 -11.55 0.34
CA PRO A 105 -16.81 -12.30 1.58
C PRO A 105 -17.72 -11.55 2.58
N LEU A 106 -18.59 -12.30 3.24
CA LEU A 106 -19.44 -11.75 4.30
C LEU A 106 -18.59 -11.36 5.51
N ALA A 107 -18.63 -10.09 5.88
CA ALA A 107 -17.85 -9.53 6.97
C ALA A 107 -18.76 -8.89 7.99
N ARG A 108 -18.92 -9.51 9.17
CA ARG A 108 -19.69 -8.93 10.30
C ARG A 108 -18.88 -7.84 11.03
N LYS A 109 -17.57 -8.05 11.22
CA LYS A 109 -16.69 -7.14 11.98
C LYS A 109 -15.88 -6.23 11.07
N ASN A 110 -15.69 -4.99 11.48
CA ASN A 110 -14.90 -4.00 10.74
C ASN A 110 -13.43 -4.40 10.57
N VAL A 111 -12.87 -5.17 11.50
CA VAL A 111 -11.51 -5.69 11.41
C VAL A 111 -11.36 -6.54 10.14
N PHE A 112 -12.28 -7.48 9.90
CA PHE A 112 -12.24 -8.31 8.71
C PHE A 112 -12.51 -7.50 7.43
N LYS A 113 -13.46 -6.55 7.45
CA LYS A 113 -13.73 -5.69 6.27
C LYS A 113 -12.50 -4.91 5.79
N LYS A 114 -11.60 -4.57 6.71
CA LYS A 114 -10.35 -3.83 6.43
C LYS A 114 -9.14 -4.73 6.19
N SER A 115 -9.33 -6.05 6.25
CA SER A 115 -8.26 -7.02 5.98
C SER A 115 -7.95 -7.12 4.49
N PHE A 116 -6.88 -7.85 4.15
CA PHE A 116 -6.39 -7.98 2.78
C PHE A 116 -7.43 -8.58 1.82
N ILE A 117 -8.14 -9.67 2.20
CA ILE A 117 -9.05 -10.37 1.28
C ILE A 117 -10.20 -9.47 0.79
N PRO A 118 -11.01 -8.81 1.63
CA PRO A 118 -12.04 -7.89 1.15
C PRO A 118 -11.49 -6.73 0.32
N SER A 119 -10.31 -6.22 0.68
CA SER A 119 -9.64 -5.17 -0.09
C SER A 119 -9.19 -5.66 -1.46
N ALA A 120 -8.64 -6.87 -1.55
CA ALA A 120 -8.24 -7.52 -2.79
C ALA A 120 -9.44 -7.74 -3.72
N VAL A 121 -10.55 -8.26 -3.19
CA VAL A 121 -11.80 -8.46 -3.93
C VAL A 121 -12.34 -7.15 -4.48
N ALA A 122 -12.35 -6.09 -3.67
CA ALA A 122 -12.80 -4.76 -4.11
C ALA A 122 -11.95 -4.21 -5.27
N VAL A 123 -10.62 -4.31 -5.16
CA VAL A 123 -9.68 -3.84 -6.20
C VAL A 123 -9.80 -4.66 -7.48
N LEU A 124 -9.89 -5.98 -7.39
CA LEU A 124 -10.05 -6.86 -8.55
C LEU A 124 -11.40 -6.61 -9.25
N ASN A 125 -12.49 -6.51 -8.51
CA ASN A 125 -13.81 -6.21 -9.06
C ASN A 125 -13.86 -4.83 -9.73
N ALA A 126 -13.12 -3.84 -9.24
CA ALA A 126 -13.00 -2.55 -9.89
C ALA A 126 -12.23 -2.61 -11.21
N SER A 127 -11.27 -3.52 -11.33
CA SER A 127 -10.48 -3.71 -12.57
C SER A 127 -11.17 -4.61 -13.62
N MET A 128 -12.22 -5.34 -13.23
CA MET A 128 -13.01 -6.21 -14.10
C MET A 128 -14.20 -5.49 -14.78
N LYS A 129 -14.38 -4.22 -14.49
CA LYS A 129 -15.35 -3.36 -15.17
C LYS A 129 -14.85 -2.92 -16.54
#